data_87cea3be09949eda7cd8f9d87b0a2a21
#
_entry.id   87cea3be09949eda7cd8f9d87b0a2a21
#
_cell.length_a   1.000
_cell.length_b   1.000
_cell.length_c   1.000
_cell.angle_alpha   90.00
_cell.angle_beta   90.00
_cell.angle_gamma   90.00
#
_symmetry.space_group_name_H-M   'P 1'
#
loop_
_entity.id
_entity.type
_entity.pdbx_description
1 polymer ?
#
loop_
_entity_poly.entity_id
_entity_poly.type
_entity_poly.pdbx_seq_one_letter_code
_entity_poly.pdbx_strand_id
1 'polypeptide(L)'
;MDGDHLAVFDGGLALRSVVRPLVRPDPGRPRVEFLTRLRGDARLHALPDPAEARRRGPKRKWGRRLPPPRQGGRWPGRWQEGKAFVYGRQRQVRWKEVVCLWRVLGHDVKVKAVVAKVEGYCKRFTLVTSARELSGLQVVELFCARFRQEDGFRDLKQRLGWEECRAWTKQPILRTTQAQLLSMTLLRLLQFRLEEAEGDAWWFHPPWNPRKTRPSVLDLERLLGQQRSEIQQLLSPQGQL
;
A
#
# COMPACT_ATOMS: atom_id res chain seq x y z
N MET A 1 19.30 2.54 -11.22
CA MET A 1 18.25 1.58 -10.83
C MET A 1 16.91 2.26 -11.06
N ASP A 2 16.34 2.09 -12.25
CA ASP A 2 14.97 2.53 -12.55
C ASP A 2 14.02 1.44 -12.02
N GLY A 3 13.79 1.46 -10.71
CA GLY A 3 12.80 0.60 -10.11
C GLY A 3 11.43 1.24 -10.26
N ASP A 4 10.48 0.53 -10.86
CA ASP A 4 9.09 0.96 -10.92
C ASP A 4 8.54 1.12 -9.49
N HIS A 5 8.38 2.35 -9.05
CA HIS A 5 7.84 2.65 -7.72
C HIS A 5 6.32 2.62 -7.77
N LEU A 6 5.69 1.88 -6.86
CA LEU A 6 4.24 1.82 -6.69
C LEU A 6 3.83 2.43 -5.34
N ALA A 7 3.10 3.53 -5.38
CA ALA A 7 2.49 4.13 -4.19
C ALA A 7 1.10 3.52 -3.93
N VAL A 8 0.92 2.88 -2.78
CA VAL A 8 -0.37 2.30 -2.37
C VAL A 8 -0.96 3.13 -1.23
N PHE A 9 -2.16 3.66 -1.43
CA PHE A 9 -2.80 4.55 -0.45
C PHE A 9 -4.32 4.41 -0.40
N ASP A 10 -4.93 4.97 0.64
CA ASP A 10 -6.38 4.90 0.83
C ASP A 10 -7.14 5.83 -0.13
N GLY A 11 -8.44 5.53 -0.32
CA GLY A 11 -9.33 6.28 -1.21
C GLY A 11 -9.50 7.77 -0.86
N GLY A 12 -9.19 8.16 0.37
CA GLY A 12 -9.15 9.57 0.78
C GLY A 12 -8.12 10.40 0.02
N LEU A 13 -7.01 9.79 -0.39
CA LEU A 13 -5.94 10.42 -1.17
C LEU A 13 -6.13 10.28 -2.69
N ALA A 14 -7.24 9.69 -3.15
CA ALA A 14 -7.58 9.53 -4.56
C ALA A 14 -8.03 10.85 -5.23
N LEU A 15 -7.31 11.93 -4.96
CA LEU A 15 -7.57 13.28 -5.43
C LEU A 15 -6.67 13.64 -6.62
N ARG A 16 -7.16 14.50 -7.51
CA ARG A 16 -6.39 14.94 -8.69
C ARG A 16 -5.03 15.55 -8.31
N SER A 17 -4.98 16.32 -7.24
CA SER A 17 -3.76 16.95 -6.72
C SER A 17 -2.71 15.94 -6.23
N VAL A 18 -3.13 14.72 -5.88
CA VAL A 18 -2.25 13.65 -5.42
C VAL A 18 -1.89 12.71 -6.58
N VAL A 19 -2.89 12.13 -7.25
CA VAL A 19 -2.65 11.06 -8.22
C VAL A 19 -2.08 11.53 -9.56
N ARG A 20 -2.41 12.77 -9.99
CA ARG A 20 -1.94 13.25 -11.28
C ARG A 20 -0.43 13.55 -11.31
N PRO A 21 0.17 14.21 -10.30
CA PRO A 21 1.62 14.42 -10.23
C PRO A 21 2.43 13.12 -10.15
N LEU A 22 1.89 12.05 -9.58
CA LEU A 22 2.57 10.74 -9.52
C LEU A 22 2.81 10.18 -10.93
N VAL A 23 1.78 10.14 -11.76
CA VAL A 23 1.83 9.53 -13.10
C VAL A 23 2.29 10.50 -14.19
N ARG A 24 2.25 11.79 -13.90
CA ARG A 24 2.74 12.88 -14.74
C ARG A 24 3.52 13.88 -13.89
N PRO A 25 4.71 13.50 -13.48
CA PRO A 25 5.56 14.36 -12.68
C PRO A 25 6.06 15.55 -13.50
N ASP A 26 6.44 16.61 -12.80
CA ASP A 26 7.19 17.71 -13.38
C ASP A 26 8.55 17.23 -13.93
N PRO A 27 9.14 17.95 -14.88
CA PRO A 27 10.46 17.61 -15.39
C PRO A 27 11.49 17.38 -14.27
N GLY A 28 12.25 16.28 -14.36
CA GLY A 28 13.27 15.92 -13.37
C GLY A 28 12.76 15.10 -12.16
N ARG A 29 11.45 14.86 -12.05
CA ARG A 29 10.92 13.95 -11.02
C ARG A 29 10.62 12.58 -11.61
N PRO A 30 10.88 11.49 -10.87
CA PRO A 30 10.56 10.16 -11.33
C PRO A 30 9.03 9.97 -11.40
N ARG A 31 8.60 9.18 -12.37
CA ARG A 31 7.22 8.71 -12.43
C ARG A 31 7.01 7.65 -11.36
N VAL A 32 5.88 7.74 -10.65
CA VAL A 32 5.47 6.78 -9.64
C VAL A 32 4.11 6.22 -10.02
N GLU A 33 4.00 4.91 -10.14
CA GLU A 33 2.72 4.24 -10.32
C GLU A 33 1.94 4.30 -9.01
N PHE A 34 0.60 4.27 -9.09
CA PHE A 34 -0.24 4.29 -7.90
C PHE A 34 -1.27 3.15 -7.89
N LEU A 35 -1.69 2.79 -6.69
CA LEU A 35 -2.81 1.90 -6.41
C LEU A 35 -3.65 2.49 -5.27
N THR A 36 -4.95 2.65 -5.51
CA THR A 36 -5.85 3.20 -4.50
C THR A 36 -7.27 2.67 -4.64
N ARG A 37 -8.10 2.94 -3.63
CA ARG A 37 -9.52 2.61 -3.64
C ARG A 37 -10.32 3.69 -4.38
N LEU A 38 -11.21 3.25 -5.26
CA LEU A 38 -12.17 4.15 -5.93
C LEU A 38 -13.33 4.50 -5.01
N ARG A 39 -13.75 5.74 -5.06
CA ARG A 39 -15.05 6.16 -4.51
C ARG A 39 -16.17 5.49 -5.30
N GLY A 40 -17.27 5.16 -4.63
CA GLY A 40 -18.41 4.46 -5.25
C GLY A 40 -19.08 5.22 -6.39
N ASP A 41 -18.87 6.53 -6.49
CA ASP A 41 -19.41 7.46 -7.50
C ASP A 41 -18.37 7.90 -8.54
N ALA A 42 -17.13 7.38 -8.50
CA ALA A 42 -16.06 7.78 -9.39
C ALA A 42 -16.48 7.64 -10.87
N ARG A 43 -16.11 8.64 -11.67
CA ARG A 43 -16.46 8.68 -13.10
C ARG A 43 -15.38 8.01 -13.94
N LEU A 44 -15.69 6.81 -14.42
CA LEU A 44 -14.85 6.02 -15.31
C LEU A 44 -15.45 6.03 -16.72
N HIS A 45 -14.58 6.01 -17.71
CA HIS A 45 -14.94 5.94 -19.13
C HIS A 45 -14.14 4.83 -19.80
N ALA A 46 -14.78 4.10 -20.71
CA ALA A 46 -14.07 3.23 -21.63
C ALA A 46 -13.05 4.03 -22.45
N LEU A 47 -12.10 3.35 -23.04
CA LEU A 47 -11.22 3.98 -24.04
C LEU A 47 -12.07 4.44 -25.24
N PRO A 48 -11.70 5.52 -25.92
CA PRO A 48 -12.34 5.91 -27.18
C PRO A 48 -12.22 4.77 -28.19
N ASP A 49 -13.29 4.57 -28.97
CA ASP A 49 -13.29 3.57 -30.03
C ASP A 49 -12.30 3.99 -31.15
N PRO A 50 -11.33 3.14 -31.52
CA PRO A 50 -10.43 3.43 -32.63
C PRO A 50 -11.15 3.68 -33.97
N ALA A 51 -12.33 3.07 -34.17
CA ALA A 51 -13.14 3.28 -35.36
C ALA A 51 -13.70 4.73 -35.44
N GLU A 52 -14.03 5.35 -34.31
CA GLU A 52 -14.43 6.75 -34.23
C GLU A 52 -13.29 7.73 -34.57
N ALA A 53 -12.02 7.30 -34.42
CA ALA A 53 -10.87 8.14 -34.78
C ALA A 53 -10.75 8.40 -36.29
N ARG A 54 -11.39 7.60 -37.14
CA ARG A 54 -11.39 7.72 -38.60
C ARG A 54 -12.49 8.66 -39.11
N ARG A 55 -13.42 9.10 -38.25
CA ARG A 55 -14.51 10.04 -38.64
C ARG A 55 -13.94 11.45 -38.76
N ARG A 56 -14.51 12.23 -39.71
CA ARG A 56 -14.23 13.67 -39.85
C ARG A 56 -14.78 14.42 -38.62
N GLY A 57 -14.02 15.40 -38.11
CA GLY A 57 -14.42 16.26 -37.00
C GLY A 57 -13.59 16.05 -35.73
N PRO A 58 -13.93 16.77 -34.64
CA PRO A 58 -13.20 16.70 -33.38
C PRO A 58 -13.24 15.28 -32.80
N LYS A 59 -12.09 14.71 -32.50
CA LYS A 59 -11.96 13.35 -31.94
C LYS A 59 -12.48 13.33 -30.51
N ARG A 60 -13.32 12.33 -30.21
CA ARG A 60 -13.77 12.11 -28.84
C ARG A 60 -12.60 11.72 -27.96
N LYS A 61 -12.38 12.49 -26.88
CA LYS A 61 -11.33 12.23 -25.87
C LYS A 61 -11.74 11.16 -24.86
N TRP A 62 -13.03 10.88 -24.73
CA TRP A 62 -13.63 9.96 -23.76
C TRP A 62 -14.51 8.96 -24.49
N GLY A 63 -14.36 7.70 -24.19
CA GLY A 63 -15.29 6.66 -24.62
C GLY A 63 -16.57 6.65 -23.78
N ARG A 64 -17.41 5.61 -23.95
CA ARG A 64 -18.65 5.43 -23.21
C ARG A 64 -18.40 5.45 -21.70
N ARG A 65 -19.28 6.12 -20.95
CA ARG A 65 -19.25 6.10 -19.49
C ARG A 65 -19.51 4.68 -18.98
N LEU A 66 -18.63 4.20 -18.09
CA LEU A 66 -18.80 2.92 -17.40
C LEU A 66 -19.78 3.07 -16.22
N PRO A 67 -20.46 1.99 -15.82
CA PRO A 67 -21.21 1.95 -14.57
C PRO A 67 -20.33 2.42 -13.39
N PRO A 68 -20.88 3.15 -12.41
CA PRO A 68 -20.10 3.64 -11.27
C PRO A 68 -19.50 2.46 -10.46
N PRO A 69 -18.40 2.67 -9.73
CA PRO A 69 -17.71 1.59 -8.98
C PRO A 69 -18.62 0.81 -8.05
N ARG A 70 -19.61 1.43 -7.41
CA ARG A 70 -20.63 0.72 -6.60
C ARG A 70 -21.40 -0.34 -7.39
N GLN A 71 -21.47 -0.20 -8.70
CA GLN A 71 -22.06 -1.15 -9.67
C GLN A 71 -20.98 -1.86 -10.49
N GLY A 72 -19.75 -1.93 -10.03
CA GLY A 72 -18.60 -2.50 -10.76
C GLY A 72 -18.81 -3.94 -11.24
N GLY A 73 -19.72 -4.69 -10.62
CA GLY A 73 -20.12 -5.99 -11.14
C GLY A 73 -20.72 -5.98 -12.55
N ARG A 74 -21.22 -4.81 -13.01
CA ARG A 74 -21.74 -4.58 -14.38
C ARG A 74 -20.66 -4.13 -15.36
N TRP A 75 -19.40 -3.98 -14.95
CA TRP A 75 -18.30 -3.66 -15.85
C TRP A 75 -18.12 -4.75 -16.90
N PRO A 76 -17.61 -4.42 -18.08
CA PRO A 76 -17.30 -5.42 -19.10
C PRO A 76 -16.27 -6.44 -18.60
N GLY A 77 -16.18 -7.57 -19.27
CA GLY A 77 -15.28 -8.66 -18.93
C GLY A 77 -15.93 -9.77 -18.09
N ARG A 78 -15.24 -10.90 -18.01
CA ARG A 78 -15.67 -12.08 -17.24
C ARG A 78 -15.12 -11.99 -15.81
N TRP A 79 -15.84 -12.60 -14.87
CA TRP A 79 -15.33 -12.82 -13.54
C TRP A 79 -14.21 -13.86 -13.59
N GLN A 80 -13.08 -13.54 -12.97
CA GLN A 80 -11.95 -14.41 -12.74
C GLN A 80 -11.98 -14.83 -11.27
N GLU A 81 -11.37 -15.97 -10.95
CA GLU A 81 -11.33 -16.51 -9.59
C GLU A 81 -9.91 -16.98 -9.27
N GLY A 82 -9.53 -16.81 -8.01
CA GLY A 82 -8.23 -17.24 -7.52
C GLY A 82 -8.10 -17.05 -6.02
N LYS A 83 -6.98 -17.47 -5.47
CA LYS A 83 -6.64 -17.29 -4.06
C LYS A 83 -5.67 -16.15 -3.91
N ALA A 84 -5.92 -15.24 -2.99
CA ALA A 84 -5.09 -14.09 -2.66
C ALA A 84 -4.84 -13.98 -1.16
N PHE A 85 -3.74 -13.37 -0.80
CA PHE A 85 -3.41 -13.09 0.59
C PHE A 85 -4.07 -11.78 1.03
N VAL A 86 -5.20 -11.88 1.74
CA VAL A 86 -6.03 -10.74 2.14
C VAL A 86 -6.03 -10.61 3.65
N TYR A 87 -5.50 -9.49 4.17
CA TYR A 87 -5.40 -9.20 5.62
C TYR A 87 -4.82 -10.35 6.44
N GLY A 88 -3.68 -10.89 5.99
CA GLY A 88 -2.95 -11.94 6.71
C GLY A 88 -3.48 -13.36 6.52
N ARG A 89 -4.46 -13.58 5.64
CA ARG A 89 -5.02 -14.92 5.37
C ARG A 89 -5.22 -15.15 3.88
N GLN A 90 -5.01 -16.39 3.46
CA GLN A 90 -5.37 -16.81 2.10
C GLN A 90 -6.90 -16.92 2.01
N ARG A 91 -7.49 -16.25 1.00
CA ARG A 91 -8.94 -16.21 0.76
C ARG A 91 -9.26 -16.39 -0.70
N GLN A 92 -10.43 -16.91 -0.97
CA GLN A 92 -10.99 -16.92 -2.33
C GLN A 92 -11.38 -15.50 -2.74
N VAL A 93 -10.96 -15.12 -3.94
CA VAL A 93 -11.23 -13.82 -4.53
C VAL A 93 -11.81 -14.01 -5.92
N ARG A 94 -12.92 -13.32 -6.19
CA ARG A 94 -13.49 -13.21 -7.54
C ARG A 94 -13.34 -11.76 -7.98
N TRP A 95 -12.79 -11.53 -9.17
CA TRP A 95 -12.59 -10.16 -9.64
C TRP A 95 -12.94 -9.98 -11.11
N LYS A 96 -13.18 -8.74 -11.48
CA LYS A 96 -13.18 -8.25 -12.86
C LYS A 96 -12.24 -7.07 -12.95
N GLU A 97 -11.60 -6.92 -14.09
CA GLU A 97 -10.74 -5.79 -14.38
C GLU A 97 -11.12 -5.16 -15.72
N VAL A 98 -10.89 -3.88 -15.84
CA VAL A 98 -11.13 -3.11 -17.06
C VAL A 98 -10.09 -2.00 -17.20
N VAL A 99 -9.51 -1.89 -18.38
CA VAL A 99 -8.67 -0.73 -18.73
C VAL A 99 -9.60 0.41 -19.13
N CYS A 100 -9.45 1.55 -18.50
CA CYS A 100 -10.37 2.67 -18.65
C CYS A 100 -9.66 4.02 -18.45
N LEU A 101 -10.41 5.09 -18.64
CA LEU A 101 -10.01 6.46 -18.31
C LEU A 101 -10.72 6.90 -17.04
N TRP A 102 -9.97 7.45 -16.11
CA TRP A 102 -10.52 8.01 -14.88
C TRP A 102 -10.56 9.54 -14.96
N ARG A 103 -11.75 10.13 -14.76
CA ARG A 103 -11.96 11.58 -14.94
C ARG A 103 -11.00 12.45 -14.13
N VAL A 104 -10.59 11.97 -12.97
CA VAL A 104 -9.63 12.65 -12.08
C VAL A 104 -8.27 12.83 -12.75
N LEU A 105 -7.81 11.85 -13.52
CA LEU A 105 -6.50 11.88 -14.18
C LEU A 105 -6.52 12.58 -15.55
N GLY A 106 -7.70 12.67 -16.16
CA GLY A 106 -7.82 13.18 -17.53
C GLY A 106 -7.97 12.04 -18.55
N HIS A 107 -8.04 12.43 -19.83
CA HIS A 107 -8.25 11.50 -20.95
C HIS A 107 -6.96 10.88 -21.50
N ASP A 108 -5.86 11.34 -21.03
CA ASP A 108 -4.52 11.05 -21.49
C ASP A 108 -3.79 9.97 -20.65
N VAL A 109 -4.36 9.61 -19.49
CA VAL A 109 -3.83 8.57 -18.60
C VAL A 109 -4.80 7.38 -18.58
N LYS A 110 -4.32 6.24 -19.05
CA LYS A 110 -5.04 4.97 -18.97
C LYS A 110 -4.77 4.32 -17.62
N VAL A 111 -5.81 3.81 -16.97
CA VAL A 111 -5.73 3.09 -15.70
C VAL A 111 -6.41 1.73 -15.81
N LYS A 112 -6.07 0.82 -14.92
CA LYS A 112 -6.81 -0.42 -14.71
C LYS A 112 -7.69 -0.26 -13.48
N ALA A 113 -8.99 -0.46 -13.66
CA ALA A 113 -9.95 -0.53 -12.55
C ALA A 113 -10.31 -1.99 -12.27
N VAL A 114 -10.33 -2.36 -11.00
CA VAL A 114 -10.60 -3.71 -10.51
C VAL A 114 -11.77 -3.67 -9.55
N VAL A 115 -12.74 -4.55 -9.74
CA VAL A 115 -13.78 -4.83 -8.75
C VAL A 115 -13.59 -6.26 -8.26
N ALA A 116 -13.48 -6.44 -6.95
CA ALA A 116 -13.27 -7.75 -6.34
C ALA A 116 -14.29 -8.05 -5.25
N LYS A 117 -14.68 -9.32 -5.17
CA LYS A 117 -15.40 -9.93 -4.06
C LYS A 117 -14.40 -10.83 -3.34
N VAL A 118 -14.25 -10.63 -2.06
CA VAL A 118 -13.38 -11.43 -1.21
C VAL A 118 -14.24 -12.25 -0.26
N GLU A 119 -13.94 -13.52 -0.13
CA GLU A 119 -14.61 -14.42 0.80
C GLU A 119 -14.55 -13.87 2.23
N GLY A 120 -15.70 -13.91 2.94
CA GLY A 120 -15.83 -13.37 4.28
C GLY A 120 -16.01 -11.85 4.36
N TYR A 121 -16.11 -11.13 3.22
CA TYR A 121 -16.39 -9.70 3.18
C TYR A 121 -17.66 -9.37 2.41
N CYS A 122 -18.60 -8.68 3.06
CA CYS A 122 -19.88 -8.30 2.43
C CYS A 122 -19.68 -7.23 1.34
N LYS A 123 -18.73 -6.30 1.53
CA LYS A 123 -18.51 -5.19 0.60
C LYS A 123 -17.48 -5.57 -0.47
N ARG A 124 -17.75 -5.15 -1.71
CA ARG A 124 -16.79 -5.29 -2.81
C ARG A 124 -15.65 -4.28 -2.65
N PHE A 125 -14.45 -4.70 -3.00
CA PHE A 125 -13.33 -3.79 -3.23
C PHE A 125 -13.44 -3.23 -4.64
N THR A 126 -13.30 -1.93 -4.76
CA THR A 126 -13.21 -1.26 -6.05
C THR A 126 -11.93 -0.45 -6.05
N LEU A 127 -10.95 -0.89 -6.82
CA LEU A 127 -9.59 -0.42 -6.83
C LEU A 127 -9.25 0.19 -8.19
N VAL A 128 -8.26 1.05 -8.23
CA VAL A 128 -7.71 1.60 -9.47
C VAL A 128 -6.21 1.72 -9.35
N THR A 129 -5.52 1.38 -10.43
CA THR A 129 -4.07 1.49 -10.53
C THR A 129 -3.66 2.05 -11.89
N SER A 130 -2.56 2.78 -11.91
CA SER A 130 -1.87 3.17 -13.14
C SER A 130 -0.91 2.08 -13.63
N ALA A 131 -0.43 1.19 -12.73
CA ALA A 131 0.36 -0.01 -13.04
C ALA A 131 -0.53 -1.07 -13.70
N ARG A 132 -0.70 -0.96 -15.02
CA ARG A 132 -1.66 -1.77 -15.80
C ARG A 132 -1.19 -3.20 -16.05
N GLU A 133 0.07 -3.49 -15.89
CA GLU A 133 0.71 -4.81 -15.99
C GLU A 133 0.30 -5.73 -14.83
N LEU A 134 0.01 -5.18 -13.65
CA LEU A 134 -0.45 -5.96 -12.51
C LEU A 134 -1.78 -6.66 -12.83
N SER A 135 -1.87 -7.95 -12.53
CA SER A 135 -3.15 -8.68 -12.58
C SER A 135 -4.13 -8.14 -11.55
N GLY A 136 -5.44 -8.32 -11.77
CA GLY A 136 -6.43 -7.89 -10.79
C GLY A 136 -6.28 -8.55 -9.42
N LEU A 137 -5.74 -9.78 -9.37
CA LEU A 137 -5.43 -10.48 -8.14
C LEU A 137 -4.29 -9.79 -7.37
N GLN A 138 -3.18 -9.49 -8.05
CA GLN A 138 -2.05 -8.73 -7.49
C GLN A 138 -2.47 -7.36 -6.97
N VAL A 139 -3.35 -6.67 -7.70
CA VAL A 139 -3.92 -5.37 -7.27
C VAL A 139 -4.65 -5.52 -5.94
N VAL A 140 -5.42 -6.59 -5.75
CA VAL A 140 -6.13 -6.85 -4.48
C VAL A 140 -5.14 -7.15 -3.36
N GLU A 141 -4.14 -8.00 -3.59
CA GLU A 141 -3.12 -8.37 -2.60
C GLU A 141 -2.31 -7.16 -2.13
N LEU A 142 -1.79 -6.38 -3.08
CA LEU A 142 -1.00 -5.18 -2.78
C LEU A 142 -1.82 -4.13 -2.02
N PHE A 143 -3.09 -3.94 -2.39
CA PHE A 143 -3.97 -3.03 -1.65
C PHE A 143 -4.22 -3.51 -0.22
N CYS A 144 -4.44 -4.81 -0.02
CA CYS A 144 -4.65 -5.39 1.32
C CYS A 144 -3.36 -5.38 2.16
N ALA A 145 -2.19 -5.52 1.53
CA ALA A 145 -0.90 -5.42 2.20
C ALA A 145 -0.65 -4.02 2.81
N ARG A 146 -1.24 -2.96 2.25
CA ARG A 146 -1.21 -1.60 2.81
C ARG A 146 -1.67 -1.53 4.27
N PHE A 147 -2.59 -2.39 4.68
CA PHE A 147 -3.12 -2.41 6.05
C PHE A 147 -2.04 -2.61 7.12
N ARG A 148 -0.88 -3.18 6.74
CA ARG A 148 0.28 -3.27 7.63
C ARG A 148 0.83 -1.91 8.08
N GLN A 149 0.55 -0.83 7.34
CA GLN A 149 0.93 0.52 7.76
C GLN A 149 0.15 0.95 9.02
N GLU A 150 -1.10 0.54 9.16
CA GLU A 150 -1.92 0.83 10.34
C GLU A 150 -1.35 0.15 11.59
N ASP A 151 -0.84 -1.08 11.44
CA ASP A 151 -0.09 -1.76 12.51
C ASP A 151 1.20 -1.01 12.83
N GLY A 152 1.93 -0.53 11.82
CA GLY A 152 3.13 0.29 12.00
C GLY A 152 2.86 1.60 12.75
N PHE A 153 1.78 2.32 12.41
CA PHE A 153 1.38 3.52 13.14
C PHE A 153 0.98 3.23 14.59
N ARG A 154 0.29 2.10 14.83
CA ARG A 154 -0.02 1.66 16.18
C ARG A 154 1.26 1.37 16.98
N ASP A 155 2.22 0.67 16.39
CA ASP A 155 3.51 0.39 17.03
C ASP A 155 4.29 1.67 17.32
N LEU A 156 4.31 2.64 16.39
CA LEU A 156 4.92 3.96 16.61
C LEU A 156 4.29 4.68 17.81
N LYS A 157 2.96 4.69 17.91
CA LYS A 157 2.25 5.35 18.99
C LYS A 157 2.42 4.63 20.32
N GLN A 158 2.20 3.33 20.35
CA GLN A 158 2.12 2.54 21.59
C GLN A 158 3.48 2.09 22.10
N ARG A 159 4.49 2.00 21.24
CA ARG A 159 5.81 1.46 21.57
C ARG A 159 6.92 2.51 21.50
N LEU A 160 6.89 3.35 20.50
CA LEU A 160 7.92 4.35 20.29
C LEU A 160 7.51 5.75 20.75
N GLY A 161 6.35 5.90 21.39
CA GLY A 161 5.90 7.15 22.00
C GLY A 161 5.69 8.29 21.01
N TRP A 162 5.19 8.04 19.79
CA TRP A 162 5.09 9.05 18.74
C TRP A 162 4.27 10.28 19.15
N GLU A 163 3.28 10.14 20.02
CA GLU A 163 2.44 11.24 20.52
C GLU A 163 2.87 11.73 21.89
N GLU A 164 3.97 11.25 22.46
CA GLU A 164 4.44 11.57 23.81
C GLU A 164 5.43 12.73 23.86
N CYS A 165 5.80 13.31 22.72
CA CYS A 165 6.69 14.45 22.67
C CYS A 165 6.01 15.69 23.31
N ARG A 166 6.51 16.11 24.47
CA ARG A 166 5.98 17.27 25.24
C ARG A 166 6.60 18.61 24.84
N ALA A 167 7.34 18.66 23.75
CA ALA A 167 7.96 19.90 23.29
C ALA A 167 6.92 20.87 22.70
N TRP A 168 7.09 22.15 22.96
CA TRP A 168 6.22 23.22 22.49
C TRP A 168 6.67 23.87 21.18
N THR A 169 7.90 23.60 20.77
CA THR A 169 8.49 24.18 19.57
C THR A 169 8.59 23.19 18.43
N LYS A 170 8.53 23.69 17.19
CA LYS A 170 8.48 22.84 15.99
C LYS A 170 9.71 21.94 15.83
N GLN A 171 10.91 22.43 16.14
CA GLN A 171 12.16 21.70 15.87
C GLN A 171 12.32 20.42 16.71
N PRO A 172 12.14 20.43 18.04
CA PRO A 172 12.16 19.20 18.85
C PRO A 172 11.09 18.20 18.42
N ILE A 173 9.87 18.65 18.10
CA ILE A 173 8.80 17.77 17.62
C ILE A 173 9.23 17.04 16.34
N LEU A 174 9.77 17.78 15.35
CA LEU A 174 10.23 17.18 14.10
C LEU A 174 11.39 16.20 14.31
N ARG A 175 12.38 16.56 15.15
CA ARG A 175 13.53 15.70 15.45
C ARG A 175 13.10 14.42 16.17
N THR A 176 12.23 14.52 17.15
CA THR A 176 11.66 13.36 17.86
C THR A 176 10.92 12.44 16.88
N THR A 177 10.06 13.01 16.04
CA THR A 177 9.33 12.24 15.02
C THR A 177 10.29 11.55 14.04
N GLN A 178 11.34 12.25 13.58
CA GLN A 178 12.34 11.65 12.70
C GLN A 178 13.11 10.50 13.36
N ALA A 179 13.51 10.69 14.64
CA ALA A 179 14.18 9.64 15.42
C ALA A 179 13.28 8.40 15.59
N GLN A 180 12.01 8.59 15.91
CA GLN A 180 11.04 7.51 16.07
C GLN A 180 10.79 6.75 14.74
N LEU A 181 10.66 7.47 13.61
CA LEU A 181 10.54 6.85 12.29
C LEU A 181 11.81 6.08 11.90
N LEU A 182 12.99 6.61 12.21
CA LEU A 182 14.26 5.92 12.01
C LEU A 182 14.34 4.65 12.85
N SER A 183 14.01 4.74 14.15
CA SER A 183 13.97 3.59 15.05
C SER A 183 13.03 2.50 14.52
N MET A 184 11.83 2.88 14.06
CA MET A 184 10.89 1.93 13.47
C MET A 184 11.46 1.27 12.21
N THR A 185 12.15 2.03 11.37
CA THR A 185 12.79 1.51 10.15
C THR A 185 13.87 0.49 10.52
N LEU A 186 14.74 0.82 11.50
CA LEU A 186 15.79 -0.08 11.96
C LEU A 186 15.21 -1.37 12.57
N LEU A 187 14.16 -1.26 13.40
CA LEU A 187 13.47 -2.44 13.95
C LEU A 187 12.89 -3.32 12.84
N ARG A 188 12.31 -2.76 11.80
CA ARG A 188 11.79 -3.53 10.65
C ARG A 188 12.90 -4.19 9.83
N LEU A 189 14.03 -3.50 9.63
CA LEU A 189 15.19 -4.09 8.96
C LEU A 189 15.77 -5.25 9.79
N LEU A 190 15.89 -5.09 11.11
CA LEU A 190 16.29 -6.15 12.00
C LEU A 190 15.34 -7.35 11.94
N GLN A 191 14.02 -7.08 11.95
CA GLN A 191 13.01 -8.13 11.79
C GLN A 191 13.23 -8.94 10.52
N PHE A 192 13.42 -8.28 9.37
CA PHE A 192 13.69 -8.97 8.10
C PHE A 192 14.95 -9.82 8.15
N ARG A 193 16.03 -9.29 8.75
CA ARG A 193 17.28 -10.04 8.90
C ARG A 193 17.14 -11.27 9.79
N LEU A 194 16.41 -11.15 10.88
CA LEU A 194 16.16 -12.28 11.79
C LEU A 194 15.24 -13.34 11.15
N GLU A 195 14.20 -12.92 10.43
CA GLU A 195 13.32 -13.83 9.68
C GLU A 195 14.11 -14.60 8.61
N GLU A 196 15.08 -13.94 7.95
CA GLU A 196 15.94 -14.55 6.94
C GLU A 196 16.97 -15.53 7.54
N ALA A 197 17.54 -15.21 8.72
CA ALA A 197 18.60 -15.99 9.35
C ALA A 197 18.08 -17.14 10.23
N GLU A 198 17.01 -16.93 10.99
CA GLU A 198 16.56 -17.81 12.06
C GLU A 198 15.10 -18.30 11.89
N GLY A 199 14.42 -17.83 10.85
CA GLY A 199 13.01 -18.15 10.62
C GLY A 199 12.13 -17.72 11.78
N ASP A 200 11.38 -18.65 12.38
CA ASP A 200 10.42 -18.37 13.47
C ASP A 200 10.99 -18.61 14.88
N ALA A 201 12.27 -19.00 15.00
CA ALA A 201 12.86 -19.43 16.29
C ALA A 201 13.14 -18.27 17.25
N TRP A 202 13.37 -17.05 16.76
CA TRP A 202 13.85 -15.93 17.54
C TRP A 202 12.76 -15.17 18.32
N TRP A 203 11.48 -15.41 18.08
CA TRP A 203 10.39 -14.69 18.72
C TRP A 203 9.49 -15.59 19.56
N PHE A 204 8.82 -14.98 20.56
CA PHE A 204 8.01 -15.70 21.51
C PHE A 204 6.65 -16.12 20.92
N HIS A 205 6.36 -17.42 21.03
CA HIS A 205 5.08 -18.03 20.66
C HIS A 205 4.20 -18.16 21.91
N PRO A 206 3.31 -17.20 22.20
CA PRO A 206 2.54 -17.19 23.42
C PRO A 206 1.48 -18.31 23.44
N PRO A 207 1.38 -19.13 24.51
CA PRO A 207 0.38 -20.21 24.58
C PRO A 207 -1.06 -19.73 24.46
N TRP A 208 -1.33 -18.50 24.95
CA TRP A 208 -2.66 -17.90 24.91
C TRP A 208 -3.03 -17.33 23.53
N ASN A 209 -2.11 -17.25 22.59
CA ASN A 209 -2.37 -16.81 21.22
C ASN A 209 -1.72 -17.75 20.19
N PRO A 210 -2.23 -18.95 20.04
CA PRO A 210 -1.70 -19.94 19.08
C PRO A 210 -1.85 -19.49 17.61
N ARG A 211 -2.61 -18.43 17.38
CA ARG A 211 -2.81 -17.85 16.03
C ARG A 211 -1.77 -16.79 15.65
N LYS A 212 -0.85 -16.48 16.55
CA LYS A 212 0.25 -15.55 16.25
C LYS A 212 1.21 -16.23 15.26
N THR A 213 1.24 -15.75 14.04
CA THR A 213 2.05 -16.30 12.94
C THR A 213 3.17 -15.36 12.50
N ARG A 214 3.39 -14.27 13.24
CA ARG A 214 4.42 -13.27 12.91
C ARG A 214 4.91 -12.59 14.18
N PRO A 215 6.19 -12.19 14.21
CA PRO A 215 6.75 -11.40 15.29
C PRO A 215 6.12 -9.99 15.32
N SER A 216 6.10 -9.43 16.49
CA SER A 216 5.67 -8.04 16.75
C SER A 216 6.89 -7.19 17.13
N VAL A 217 6.73 -5.87 17.14
CA VAL A 217 7.77 -4.95 17.66
C VAL A 217 8.11 -5.28 19.12
N LEU A 218 7.14 -5.72 19.91
CA LEU A 218 7.40 -6.17 21.30
C LEU A 218 8.36 -7.37 21.40
N ASP A 219 8.32 -8.28 20.42
CA ASP A 219 9.27 -9.41 20.41
C ASP A 219 10.70 -8.92 20.13
N LEU A 220 10.84 -7.94 19.23
CA LEU A 220 12.12 -7.28 18.96
C LEU A 220 12.63 -6.51 20.19
N GLU A 221 11.77 -5.78 20.87
CA GLU A 221 12.11 -5.07 22.11
C GLU A 221 12.60 -6.03 23.18
N ARG A 222 11.96 -7.19 23.33
CA ARG A 222 12.37 -8.24 24.26
C ARG A 222 13.73 -8.83 23.90
N LEU A 223 13.93 -9.16 22.62
CA LEU A 223 15.21 -9.68 22.13
C LEU A 223 16.34 -8.67 22.40
N LEU A 224 16.15 -7.41 22.02
CA LEU A 224 17.11 -6.35 22.26
C LEU A 224 17.36 -6.12 23.76
N GLY A 225 16.31 -6.23 24.58
CA GLY A 225 16.41 -6.13 26.04
C GLY A 225 17.22 -7.25 26.65
N GLN A 226 17.12 -8.49 26.13
CA GLN A 226 17.92 -9.64 26.56
C GLN A 226 19.42 -9.48 26.20
N GLN A 227 19.71 -8.87 25.05
CA GLN A 227 21.08 -8.65 24.57
C GLN A 227 21.64 -7.27 24.97
N ARG A 228 21.00 -6.58 25.89
CA ARG A 228 21.36 -5.21 26.27
C ARG A 228 22.82 -5.07 26.72
N SER A 229 23.35 -6.03 27.49
CA SER A 229 24.75 -6.03 27.96
C SER A 229 25.75 -6.14 26.82
N GLU A 230 25.48 -7.00 25.84
CA GLU A 230 26.32 -7.18 24.66
C GLU A 230 26.28 -5.94 23.76
N ILE A 231 25.10 -5.35 23.57
CA ILE A 231 24.91 -4.12 22.79
C ILE A 231 25.65 -2.95 23.49
N GLN A 232 25.59 -2.86 24.83
CA GLN A 232 26.31 -1.83 25.58
C GLN A 232 27.82 -2.00 25.45
N GLN A 233 28.35 -3.22 25.46
CA GLN A 233 29.76 -3.48 25.23
C GLN A 233 30.23 -3.06 23.84
N LEU A 234 29.43 -3.32 22.83
CA LEU A 234 29.71 -2.90 21.45
C LEU A 234 29.67 -1.38 21.26
N LEU A 235 28.80 -0.69 22.00
CA LEU A 235 28.64 0.77 21.93
C LEU A 235 29.56 1.52 22.88
N SER A 236 30.19 0.85 23.85
CA SER A 236 31.20 1.46 24.71
C SER A 236 32.42 1.79 23.86
N PRO A 237 32.93 3.02 23.88
CA PRO A 237 34.17 3.35 23.19
C PRO A 237 35.22 2.40 23.74
N GLN A 238 35.74 1.52 22.89
CA GLN A 238 36.90 0.69 23.23
C GLN A 238 37.97 1.65 23.69
N GLY A 239 38.38 1.46 24.93
CA GLY A 239 39.26 2.38 25.64
C GLY A 239 40.44 2.83 24.80
N GLN A 240 40.59 4.13 24.78
CA GLN A 240 41.89 4.69 24.52
C GLN A 240 42.84 4.12 25.56
N LEU A 241 43.72 3.21 25.12
CA LEU A 241 45.00 2.93 25.74
C LEU A 241 45.97 4.05 25.41
#